data_b5f7a480cb8d9f5e63bb1be2b7608117
#
_entry.id   b5f7a480cb8d9f5e63bb1be2b7608117
#
_cell.length_a   1.000
_cell.length_b   1.000
_cell.length_c   1.000
_cell.angle_alpha   90.00
_cell.angle_beta   90.00
_cell.angle_gamma   90.00
#
_symmetry.space_group_name_H-M   'P 1'
#
loop_
_entity.id
_entity.type
_entity.pdbx_description
1 polymer ?
#
loop_
_entity_poly.entity_id
_entity_poly.type
_entity_poly.pdbx_seq_one_letter_code
_entity_poly.pdbx_strand_id
1 'polypeptide(L)'
;YSRSCYFIGRFSAINDKSADSSFINGFTKSWQYIINSKDFQNGFKSIDGDSVAKTIAGLENLSEHLLPVAYWWAENYTSYLLTKPVLERMENREIIETALHRILSINPEYYYHGANRIFGSFYAKLPGVNLDQSKNNFDKSISSEPAFMTTYIMRAQYLHTKNGDRDS
;
A
#
# COMPACT_ATOMS: atom_id res chain seq x y z
N TYR A 1 8.56 -1.03 14.20
CA TYR A 1 8.97 0.30 13.80
C TYR A 1 8.05 0.89 12.71
N SER A 2 7.98 0.31 11.52
CA SER A 2 7.20 0.85 10.39
C SER A 2 5.70 0.94 10.66
N ARG A 3 5.15 -0.03 11.40
CA ARG A 3 3.76 0.04 11.91
C ARG A 3 3.54 1.29 12.76
N SER A 4 4.45 1.57 13.70
CA SER A 4 4.35 2.75 14.55
C SER A 4 4.45 4.05 13.75
N CYS A 5 5.33 4.09 12.75
CA CYS A 5 5.44 5.23 11.84
C CYS A 5 4.12 5.52 11.11
N TYR A 6 3.44 4.47 10.60
CA TYR A 6 2.12 4.62 9.99
C TYR A 6 1.10 5.25 10.94
N PHE A 7 0.98 4.71 12.16
CA PHE A 7 0.02 5.24 13.14
C PHE A 7 0.33 6.68 13.57
N ILE A 8 1.61 7.02 13.72
CA ILE A 8 2.01 8.40 14.04
C ILE A 8 1.64 9.32 12.87
N GLY A 9 1.99 8.96 11.64
CA GLY A 9 1.68 9.76 10.46
C GLY A 9 0.19 9.92 10.21
N ARG A 10 -0.59 8.85 10.46
CA ARG A 10 -2.02 8.83 10.17
C ARG A 10 -2.88 9.50 11.24
N PHE A 11 -2.53 9.39 12.52
CA PHE A 11 -3.42 9.74 13.62
C PHE A 11 -2.83 10.75 14.63
N SER A 12 -1.52 10.96 14.63
CA SER A 12 -0.84 11.79 15.62
C SER A 12 -0.07 12.96 15.01
N ALA A 13 0.08 12.99 13.70
CA ALA A 13 0.79 14.08 13.03
C ALA A 13 0.02 15.39 13.13
N ILE A 14 0.71 16.46 13.49
CA ILE A 14 0.13 17.80 13.69
C ILE A 14 -0.03 18.59 12.37
N ASN A 15 0.60 18.15 11.30
CA ASN A 15 0.53 18.71 9.95
C ASN A 15 1.05 17.72 8.90
N ASP A 16 0.84 18.03 7.62
CA ASP A 16 1.22 17.18 6.50
C ASP A 16 2.73 16.87 6.47
N LYS A 17 3.59 17.84 6.81
CA LYS A 17 5.04 17.65 6.84
C LYS A 17 5.46 16.62 7.89
N SER A 18 4.85 16.62 9.06
CA SER A 18 5.13 15.64 10.12
C SER A 18 4.57 14.26 9.77
N ALA A 19 3.42 14.20 9.08
CA ALA A 19 2.85 12.97 8.54
C ALA A 19 3.77 12.35 7.48
N ASP A 20 4.18 13.14 6.50
CA ASP A 20 5.12 12.73 5.46
C ASP A 20 6.43 12.19 6.04
N SER A 21 7.02 12.90 7.00
CA SER A 21 8.25 12.47 7.68
C SER A 21 8.08 11.09 8.34
N SER A 22 6.94 10.85 8.98
CA SER A 22 6.64 9.56 9.60
C SER A 22 6.50 8.44 8.57
N PHE A 23 5.75 8.69 7.47
CA PHE A 23 5.59 7.71 6.40
C PHE A 23 6.91 7.40 5.71
N ILE A 24 7.73 8.44 5.38
CA ILE A 24 9.07 8.27 4.79
C ILE A 24 9.94 7.38 5.67
N ASN A 25 10.00 7.63 6.97
CA ASN A 25 10.76 6.81 7.90
C ASN A 25 10.26 5.36 7.92
N GLY A 26 8.93 5.17 7.89
CA GLY A 26 8.30 3.85 7.88
C GLY A 26 8.65 3.05 6.64
N PHE A 27 8.41 3.61 5.45
CA PHE A 27 8.66 2.87 4.21
C PHE A 27 10.16 2.72 3.90
N THR A 28 11.00 3.71 4.21
CA THR A 28 12.45 3.61 3.96
C THR A 28 13.08 2.47 4.76
N LYS A 29 12.73 2.34 6.05
CA LYS A 29 13.26 1.25 6.89
C LYS A 29 12.77 -0.12 6.47
N SER A 30 11.48 -0.24 6.13
CA SER A 30 10.94 -1.49 5.60
C SER A 30 11.60 -1.87 4.27
N TRP A 31 11.77 -0.90 3.37
CA TRP A 31 12.40 -1.11 2.08
C TRP A 31 13.84 -1.61 2.22
N GLN A 32 14.64 -0.96 3.07
CA GLN A 32 16.00 -1.41 3.36
C GLN A 32 16.06 -2.86 3.83
N TYR A 33 15.09 -3.28 4.65
CA TYR A 33 15.02 -4.66 5.11
C TYR A 33 14.64 -5.62 3.96
N ILE A 34 13.64 -5.26 3.15
CA ILE A 34 13.16 -6.04 2.01
C ILE A 34 14.31 -6.28 1.01
N ILE A 35 14.96 -5.21 0.53
CA ILE A 35 16.00 -5.33 -0.51
C ILE A 35 17.25 -6.07 -0.05
N ASN A 36 17.52 -6.13 1.25
CA ASN A 36 18.64 -6.89 1.81
C ASN A 36 18.26 -8.34 2.14
N SER A 37 17.00 -8.74 1.99
CA SER A 37 16.57 -10.12 2.22
C SER A 37 17.06 -11.05 1.11
N LYS A 38 17.30 -12.32 1.46
CA LYS A 38 17.69 -13.34 0.48
C LYS A 38 16.62 -13.53 -0.58
N ASP A 39 15.34 -13.48 -0.20
CA ASP A 39 14.23 -13.68 -1.11
C ASP A 39 14.21 -12.61 -2.18
N PHE A 40 14.22 -11.34 -1.78
CA PHE A 40 14.28 -10.23 -2.73
C PHE A 40 15.51 -10.33 -3.64
N GLN A 41 16.70 -10.58 -3.08
CA GLN A 41 17.94 -10.67 -3.85
C GLN A 41 17.95 -11.84 -4.84
N ASN A 42 17.32 -12.96 -4.50
CA ASN A 42 17.18 -14.09 -5.42
C ASN A 42 16.27 -13.73 -6.59
N GLY A 43 15.11 -13.14 -6.34
CA GLY A 43 14.21 -12.67 -7.40
C GLY A 43 14.85 -11.58 -8.25
N PHE A 44 15.46 -10.58 -7.64
CA PHE A 44 16.12 -9.47 -8.33
C PHE A 44 17.24 -9.92 -9.28
N LYS A 45 17.94 -10.99 -8.94
CA LYS A 45 19.05 -11.56 -9.75
C LYS A 45 18.60 -12.66 -10.71
N SER A 46 17.33 -13.09 -10.64
CA SER A 46 16.83 -14.21 -11.44
C SER A 46 16.52 -13.83 -12.88
N ILE A 47 16.43 -12.55 -13.17
CA ILE A 47 16.10 -12.04 -14.50
C ILE A 47 17.14 -11.02 -15.01
N ASP A 48 17.25 -10.94 -16.34
CA ASP A 48 17.91 -9.83 -17.01
C ASP A 48 16.87 -8.76 -17.32
N GLY A 49 17.20 -7.49 -17.09
CA GLY A 49 16.28 -6.38 -17.30
C GLY A 49 16.79 -5.09 -16.65
N ASP A 50 15.98 -4.06 -16.75
CA ASP A 50 16.23 -2.80 -16.06
C ASP A 50 15.99 -2.90 -14.54
N SER A 51 16.26 -1.81 -13.84
CA SER A 51 16.10 -1.77 -12.39
C SER A 51 14.66 -1.99 -11.92
N VAL A 52 13.67 -1.56 -12.72
CA VAL A 52 12.24 -1.70 -12.38
C VAL A 52 11.84 -3.17 -12.51
N ALA A 53 12.13 -3.81 -13.65
CA ALA A 53 11.83 -5.22 -13.87
C ALA A 53 12.47 -6.12 -12.80
N LYS A 54 13.73 -5.87 -12.47
CA LYS A 54 14.42 -6.60 -11.39
C LYS A 54 13.80 -6.37 -10.01
N THR A 55 13.34 -5.15 -9.73
CA THR A 55 12.66 -4.83 -8.47
C THR A 55 11.33 -5.58 -8.36
N ILE A 56 10.58 -5.65 -9.46
CA ILE A 56 9.33 -6.41 -9.56
C ILE A 56 9.59 -7.89 -9.26
N ALA A 57 10.56 -8.51 -9.94
CA ALA A 57 10.94 -9.90 -9.71
C ALA A 57 11.38 -10.15 -8.25
N GLY A 58 12.07 -9.19 -7.64
CA GLY A 58 12.44 -9.23 -6.21
C GLY A 58 11.21 -9.24 -5.29
N LEU A 59 10.23 -8.39 -5.58
CA LEU A 59 8.98 -8.30 -4.81
C LEU A 59 8.12 -9.56 -4.97
N GLU A 60 8.01 -10.09 -6.16
CA GLU A 60 7.27 -11.33 -6.46
C GLU A 60 7.85 -12.55 -5.74
N ASN A 61 9.13 -12.52 -5.41
CA ASN A 61 9.82 -13.62 -4.75
C ASN A 61 9.80 -13.55 -3.21
N LEU A 62 9.14 -12.55 -2.60
CA LEU A 62 9.04 -12.46 -1.14
C LEU A 62 8.28 -13.66 -0.57
N SER A 63 8.75 -14.21 0.53
CA SER A 63 8.10 -15.31 1.24
C SER A 63 7.28 -14.83 2.45
N GLU A 64 6.55 -15.73 3.07
CA GLU A 64 5.61 -15.44 4.15
C GLU A 64 6.26 -14.71 5.34
N HIS A 65 7.51 -15.03 5.67
CA HIS A 65 8.17 -14.36 6.80
C HIS A 65 8.44 -12.86 6.56
N LEU A 66 8.44 -12.40 5.30
CA LEU A 66 8.57 -11.00 4.92
C LEU A 66 7.22 -10.28 4.80
N LEU A 67 6.11 -11.01 4.88
CA LEU A 67 4.77 -10.45 4.75
C LEU A 67 4.52 -9.24 5.67
N PRO A 68 4.85 -9.26 6.98
CA PRO A 68 4.63 -8.11 7.84
C PRO A 68 5.41 -6.86 7.40
N VAL A 69 6.64 -7.06 6.92
CA VAL A 69 7.49 -5.95 6.47
C VAL A 69 7.00 -5.39 5.14
N ALA A 70 6.63 -6.24 4.19
CA ALA A 70 6.08 -5.86 2.90
C ALA A 70 4.76 -5.09 3.06
N TYR A 71 3.87 -5.57 3.94
CA TYR A 71 2.61 -4.90 4.23
C TYR A 71 2.82 -3.48 4.80
N TRP A 72 3.64 -3.33 5.85
CA TRP A 72 3.89 -2.03 6.46
C TRP A 72 4.71 -1.09 5.57
N TRP A 73 5.51 -1.64 4.66
CA TRP A 73 6.13 -0.87 3.59
C TRP A 73 5.05 -0.30 2.65
N ALA A 74 4.18 -1.16 2.12
CA ALA A 74 3.12 -0.75 1.19
C ALA A 74 2.15 0.26 1.84
N GLU A 75 1.75 0.06 3.09
CA GLU A 75 0.85 0.96 3.83
C GLU A 75 1.47 2.36 4.02
N ASN A 76 2.74 2.44 4.46
CA ASN A 76 3.41 3.73 4.62
C ASN A 76 3.68 4.41 3.27
N TYR A 77 4.17 3.65 2.28
CA TYR A 77 4.50 4.23 0.98
C TYR A 77 3.27 4.71 0.25
N THR A 78 2.20 3.94 0.24
CA THR A 78 0.92 4.37 -0.35
C THR A 78 0.36 5.59 0.39
N SER A 79 0.39 5.61 1.72
CA SER A 79 -0.07 6.76 2.50
C SER A 79 0.69 8.04 2.15
N TYR A 80 2.01 7.95 1.98
CA TYR A 80 2.83 9.05 1.49
C TYR A 80 2.42 9.49 0.07
N LEU A 81 2.32 8.55 -0.88
CA LEU A 81 1.99 8.85 -2.28
C LEU A 81 0.59 9.47 -2.44
N LEU A 82 -0.37 9.13 -1.57
CA LEU A 82 -1.71 9.71 -1.61
C LEU A 82 -1.75 11.21 -1.32
N THR A 83 -0.71 11.77 -0.69
CA THR A 83 -0.55 13.21 -0.47
C THR A 83 0.24 13.91 -1.59
N LYS A 84 0.84 13.13 -2.52
CA LYS A 84 1.71 13.66 -3.58
C LYS A 84 0.98 13.93 -4.90
N PRO A 85 1.63 14.66 -5.82
CA PRO A 85 1.10 14.85 -7.17
C PRO A 85 0.78 13.52 -7.86
N VAL A 86 -0.15 13.58 -8.80
CA VAL A 86 -0.62 12.39 -9.52
C VAL A 86 0.50 11.65 -10.26
N LEU A 87 1.48 12.38 -10.78
CA LEU A 87 2.59 11.80 -11.51
C LEU A 87 3.40 10.84 -10.66
N GLU A 88 3.73 11.21 -9.43
CA GLU A 88 4.45 10.33 -8.49
C GLU A 88 3.68 9.02 -8.23
N ARG A 89 2.34 9.09 -8.12
CA ARG A 89 1.52 7.88 -7.97
C ARG A 89 1.57 6.99 -9.18
N MET A 90 1.54 7.58 -10.39
CA MET A 90 1.60 6.83 -11.65
C MET A 90 2.96 6.15 -11.85
N GLU A 91 4.05 6.86 -11.57
CA GLU A 91 5.41 6.32 -11.68
C GLU A 91 5.66 5.13 -10.73
N ASN A 92 5.01 5.12 -9.57
CA ASN A 92 5.19 4.07 -8.57
C ASN A 92 4.08 3.01 -8.58
N ARG A 93 3.14 3.10 -9.52
CA ARG A 93 1.97 2.24 -9.60
C ARG A 93 2.35 0.76 -9.67
N GLU A 94 3.20 0.39 -10.60
CA GLU A 94 3.55 -1.01 -10.86
C GLU A 94 4.21 -1.67 -9.65
N ILE A 95 5.11 -0.97 -8.99
CA ILE A 95 5.81 -1.47 -7.78
C ILE A 95 4.82 -1.68 -6.63
N ILE A 96 3.90 -0.74 -6.42
CA ILE A 96 2.86 -0.85 -5.38
C ILE A 96 1.91 -2.01 -5.69
N GLU A 97 1.41 -2.10 -6.93
CA GLU A 97 0.51 -3.18 -7.34
C GLU A 97 1.18 -4.55 -7.18
N THR A 98 2.43 -4.70 -7.61
CA THR A 98 3.19 -5.95 -7.44
C THR A 98 3.29 -6.36 -5.98
N ALA A 99 3.70 -5.45 -5.11
CA ALA A 99 3.81 -5.74 -3.69
C ALA A 99 2.46 -6.14 -3.06
N LEU A 100 1.38 -5.43 -3.39
CA LEU A 100 0.05 -5.74 -2.88
C LEU A 100 -0.48 -7.07 -3.41
N HIS A 101 -0.26 -7.38 -4.69
CA HIS A 101 -0.59 -8.70 -5.25
C HIS A 101 0.20 -9.82 -4.58
N ARG A 102 1.49 -9.59 -4.30
CA ARG A 102 2.29 -10.57 -3.57
C ARG A 102 1.78 -10.79 -2.15
N ILE A 103 1.42 -9.72 -1.43
CA ILE A 103 0.80 -9.83 -0.10
C ILE A 103 -0.50 -10.66 -0.16
N LEU A 104 -1.39 -10.38 -1.13
CA LEU A 104 -2.62 -11.14 -1.33
C LEU A 104 -2.38 -12.61 -1.68
N SER A 105 -1.32 -12.91 -2.46
CA SER A 105 -0.99 -14.29 -2.81
C SER A 105 -0.46 -15.11 -1.62
N ILE A 106 0.20 -14.45 -0.67
CA ILE A 106 0.74 -15.10 0.54
C ILE A 106 -0.37 -15.27 1.59
N ASN A 107 -1.06 -14.18 1.91
CA ASN A 107 -2.15 -14.18 2.89
C ASN A 107 -3.14 -13.04 2.60
N PRO A 108 -4.27 -13.32 1.94
CA PRO A 108 -5.27 -12.30 1.60
C PRO A 108 -5.93 -11.66 2.84
N GLU A 109 -5.96 -12.37 3.96
CA GLU A 109 -6.61 -11.91 5.20
C GLU A 109 -5.68 -11.06 6.08
N TYR A 110 -4.39 -10.97 5.70
CA TYR A 110 -3.41 -10.28 6.52
C TYR A 110 -3.87 -8.87 6.90
N TYR A 111 -3.78 -8.58 8.18
CA TYR A 111 -4.15 -7.31 8.79
C TYR A 111 -5.54 -6.83 8.38
N TYR A 112 -6.55 -7.68 8.60
CA TYR A 112 -7.96 -7.37 8.30
C TYR A 112 -8.17 -7.02 6.82
N HIS A 113 -7.73 -7.89 5.92
CA HIS A 113 -7.74 -7.66 4.47
C HIS A 113 -7.09 -6.34 4.05
N GLY A 114 -5.96 -6.02 4.68
CA GLY A 114 -5.29 -4.73 4.55
C GLY A 114 -4.83 -4.41 3.13
N ALA A 115 -4.36 -5.39 2.36
CA ALA A 115 -3.94 -5.17 0.98
C ALA A 115 -5.11 -4.69 0.10
N ASN A 116 -6.32 -5.25 0.27
CA ASN A 116 -7.51 -4.76 -0.43
C ASN A 116 -7.82 -3.31 -0.04
N ARG A 117 -7.73 -2.97 1.24
CA ARG A 117 -7.95 -1.60 1.72
C ARG A 117 -6.96 -0.60 1.12
N ILE A 118 -5.68 -0.99 0.99
CA ILE A 118 -4.65 -0.17 0.35
C ILE A 118 -4.98 0.00 -1.14
N PHE A 119 -5.32 -1.07 -1.87
CA PHE A 119 -5.76 -1.00 -3.26
C PHE A 119 -6.95 -0.05 -3.43
N GLY A 120 -7.97 -0.16 -2.56
CA GLY A 120 -9.14 0.72 -2.58
C GLY A 120 -8.74 2.19 -2.51
N SER A 121 -7.89 2.56 -1.57
CA SER A 121 -7.41 3.93 -1.39
C SER A 121 -6.56 4.42 -2.57
N PHE A 122 -5.66 3.59 -3.04
CA PHE A 122 -4.74 3.92 -4.13
C PHE A 122 -5.47 4.12 -5.45
N TYR A 123 -6.35 3.19 -5.82
CA TYR A 123 -7.13 3.25 -7.05
C TYR A 123 -8.11 4.43 -7.09
N ALA A 124 -8.67 4.82 -5.95
CA ALA A 124 -9.50 6.03 -5.88
C ALA A 124 -8.75 7.32 -6.31
N LYS A 125 -7.43 7.34 -6.20
CA LYS A 125 -6.58 8.50 -6.49
C LYS A 125 -5.77 8.37 -7.79
N LEU A 126 -5.90 7.24 -8.51
CA LEU A 126 -5.23 7.06 -9.81
C LEU A 126 -6.12 7.53 -10.95
N PRO A 127 -5.61 8.33 -11.91
CA PRO A 127 -6.33 8.66 -13.12
C PRO A 127 -6.44 7.43 -14.04
N GLY A 128 -7.52 7.34 -14.78
CA GLY A 128 -7.75 6.24 -15.74
C GLY A 128 -8.12 4.89 -15.10
N VAL A 129 -8.12 4.78 -13.79
CA VAL A 129 -8.66 3.60 -13.09
C VAL A 129 -10.14 3.80 -12.85
N ASN A 130 -10.97 2.80 -13.22
CA ASN A 130 -12.39 2.82 -12.92
C ASN A 130 -12.59 2.77 -11.39
N LEU A 131 -13.43 3.67 -10.88
CA LEU A 131 -13.74 3.73 -9.45
C LEU A 131 -14.39 2.46 -8.91
N ASP A 132 -15.02 1.65 -9.77
CA ASP A 132 -15.50 0.33 -9.38
C ASP A 132 -14.39 -0.59 -8.87
N GLN A 133 -13.16 -0.44 -9.37
CA GLN A 133 -12.03 -1.20 -8.84
C GLN A 133 -11.70 -0.80 -7.40
N SER A 134 -11.72 0.51 -7.11
CA SER A 134 -11.58 1.00 -5.73
C SER A 134 -12.70 0.49 -4.83
N LYS A 135 -13.96 0.63 -5.30
CA LYS A 135 -15.16 0.17 -4.58
C LYS A 135 -15.08 -1.31 -4.27
N ASN A 136 -14.80 -2.15 -5.27
CA ASN A 136 -14.74 -3.61 -5.11
C ASN A 136 -13.66 -4.03 -4.10
N ASN A 137 -12.52 -3.35 -4.05
CA ASN A 137 -11.47 -3.62 -3.08
C ASN A 137 -11.91 -3.23 -1.66
N PHE A 138 -12.55 -2.10 -1.47
CA PHE A 138 -13.13 -1.75 -0.16
C PHE A 138 -14.24 -2.72 0.24
N ASP A 139 -15.12 -3.11 -0.69
CA ASP A 139 -16.23 -4.05 -0.42
C ASP A 139 -15.69 -5.41 0.01
N LYS A 140 -14.62 -5.93 -0.61
CA LYS A 140 -13.94 -7.16 -0.16
C LYS A 140 -13.46 -7.04 1.28
N SER A 141 -12.77 -5.96 1.63
CA SER A 141 -12.26 -5.75 3.00
C SER A 141 -13.40 -5.62 4.01
N ILE A 142 -14.48 -4.91 3.67
CA ILE A 142 -15.65 -4.72 4.55
C ILE A 142 -16.41 -6.03 4.74
N SER A 143 -16.66 -6.77 3.66
CA SER A 143 -17.43 -8.03 3.73
C SER A 143 -16.73 -9.08 4.58
N SER A 144 -15.39 -9.10 4.53
CA SER A 144 -14.60 -10.06 5.30
C SER A 144 -14.41 -9.63 6.76
N GLU A 145 -14.26 -8.34 7.01
CA GLU A 145 -14.00 -7.78 8.34
C GLU A 145 -14.90 -6.55 8.62
N PRO A 146 -16.20 -6.76 8.78
CA PRO A 146 -17.17 -5.66 8.91
C PRO A 146 -16.99 -4.83 10.19
N ALA A 147 -16.32 -5.36 11.21
CA ALA A 147 -16.04 -4.64 12.46
C ALA A 147 -14.79 -3.73 12.37
N PHE A 148 -13.99 -3.83 11.30
CA PHE A 148 -12.75 -3.05 11.19
C PHE A 148 -13.01 -1.65 10.65
N MET A 149 -13.30 -0.71 11.53
CA MET A 149 -13.72 0.67 11.23
C MET A 149 -12.77 1.46 10.33
N THR A 150 -11.46 1.16 10.36
CA THR A 150 -10.48 1.85 9.51
C THR A 150 -10.81 1.74 8.02
N THR A 151 -11.39 0.62 7.57
CA THR A 151 -11.78 0.43 6.18
C THR A 151 -12.89 1.41 5.77
N TYR A 152 -13.89 1.62 6.62
CA TYR A 152 -14.97 2.59 6.36
C TYR A 152 -14.44 4.02 6.31
N ILE A 153 -13.56 4.39 7.24
CA ILE A 153 -12.94 5.72 7.28
C ILE A 153 -12.16 5.97 5.98
N MET A 154 -11.35 5.01 5.54
CA MET A 154 -10.57 5.15 4.31
C MET A 154 -11.44 5.19 3.07
N ARG A 155 -12.50 4.37 3.02
CA ARG A 155 -13.50 4.41 1.93
C ARG A 155 -14.17 5.78 1.84
N ALA A 156 -14.65 6.32 2.95
CA ALA A 156 -15.25 7.65 3.00
C ALA A 156 -14.25 8.73 2.54
N GLN A 157 -13.04 8.68 3.07
CA GLN A 157 -12.01 9.68 2.78
C GLN A 157 -11.54 9.68 1.31
N TYR A 158 -11.42 8.52 0.68
CA TYR A 158 -10.81 8.42 -0.65
C TYR A 158 -11.82 8.20 -1.77
N LEU A 159 -12.79 7.32 -1.60
CA LEU A 159 -13.76 6.97 -2.63
C LEU A 159 -14.95 7.93 -2.65
N HIS A 160 -15.65 8.08 -1.54
CA HIS A 160 -16.86 8.94 -1.47
C HIS A 160 -16.53 10.41 -1.70
N THR A 161 -15.42 10.91 -1.15
CA THR A 161 -14.98 12.29 -1.41
C THR A 161 -14.74 12.54 -2.90
N LYS A 162 -14.22 11.56 -3.65
CA LYS A 162 -14.03 11.68 -5.09
C LYS A 162 -15.33 11.65 -5.88
N ASN A 163 -16.29 10.84 -5.46
CA ASN A 163 -17.61 10.75 -6.06
C ASN A 163 -18.50 11.96 -5.73
N GLY A 164 -18.13 12.77 -4.75
CA GLY A 164 -18.98 13.85 -4.24
C GLY A 164 -20.12 13.38 -3.34
N ASP A 165 -20.11 12.10 -2.96
CA ASP A 165 -21.08 11.50 -2.03
C ASP A 165 -20.75 11.92 -0.60
N ARG A 166 -21.42 12.97 -0.13
CA ARG A 166 -21.26 13.48 1.24
C ARG A 166 -22.19 12.81 2.25
N ASP A 167 -23.22 12.13 1.78
CA ASP A 167 -24.32 11.61 2.59
C ASP A 167 -24.31 10.07 2.73
N SER A 168 -23.20 9.40 2.35
CA SER A 168 -23.07 7.94 2.41
C SER A 168 -22.19 7.44 3.55
#